data_4b68b6932d8549985623875f83f7080c
#
_entry.id   4b68b6932d8549985623875f83f7080c
#
_cell.length_a   1.000
_cell.length_b   1.000
_cell.length_c   1.000
_cell.angle_alpha   90.00
_cell.angle_beta   90.00
_cell.angle_gamma   90.00
#
_symmetry.space_group_name_H-M   'P 1'
#
loop_
_entity.id
_entity.type
_entity.pdbx_description
1 polymer ?
#
loop_
_entity_poly.entity_id
_entity_poly.type
_entity_poly.pdbx_seq_one_letter_code
_entity_poly.pdbx_strand_id
1 'polypeptide(L)'
;MNAVLIQNMLSEKEATAYVASAGFRAGSVGSVGTELEWLVRDPSAPLSRPAPDRLRDAVRDLPDPLPGGGRITIEPGGQLELSSGVGASLAECVANTRADMALLTAAVEAAGLRLEGGGLDMLRPAFRVLDTPRYEALERFNDRSGPEGRVVACNSASVQVCLDSGDDTDGWLGYRRRWWLADAMGPMLLAIFANSPGTAGGHRWRSTRQVLRFAMDAGRTRAPRMTDDPRKEWARYALAAKVSVVASEDGADWTAPEGLTMRDWLRGGGPRPATYIDLEMHLGTLVPPVRPRGYLEFRMIDQQDGENWVVPVALVTGLMDDAVTAERAAEIVRPLRSLRRNHDWVTAARRGLGEPGLTEAATACFDLALEGLDRLGAPADIRERVADFAQRYTVRGRCPADDVAARRVRAAVAVAA
;
A
#
# COMPACT_ATOMS: atom_id res chain seq x y z
N MET A 1 12.04 23.33 0.71
CA MET A 1 11.28 23.99 1.81
C MET A 1 12.29 24.76 2.67
N ASN A 2 12.08 26.05 2.93
CA ASN A 2 13.06 26.87 3.65
C ASN A 2 13.26 26.36 5.08
N ALA A 3 14.53 26.20 5.54
CA ALA A 3 14.87 25.72 6.89
C ALA A 3 14.20 26.50 8.04
N VAL A 4 13.86 27.77 7.81
CA VAL A 4 13.16 28.66 8.76
C VAL A 4 11.70 28.24 9.00
N LEU A 5 11.02 27.63 8.00
CA LEU A 5 9.63 27.16 8.14
C LEU A 5 9.53 25.86 8.95
N ILE A 6 10.63 25.12 9.05
CA ILE A 6 10.65 23.80 9.67
C ILE A 6 10.52 23.88 11.20
N GLN A 7 11.00 24.95 11.83
CA GLN A 7 11.00 25.11 13.29
C GLN A 7 9.89 26.03 13.83
N ASN A 8 9.11 26.70 12.96
CA ASN A 8 8.06 27.60 13.43
C ASN A 8 6.83 26.83 13.92
N MET A 9 6.21 27.34 14.99
CA MET A 9 4.91 26.91 15.48
C MET A 9 3.90 26.87 14.34
N LEU A 10 3.21 25.75 14.19
CA LEU A 10 2.24 25.53 13.13
C LEU A 10 0.82 25.73 13.69
N SER A 11 0.05 26.62 13.12
CA SER A 11 -1.37 26.78 13.45
C SER A 11 -2.24 25.74 12.76
N GLU A 12 -3.42 25.44 13.31
CA GLU A 12 -4.39 24.53 12.67
C GLU A 12 -4.79 25.01 11.26
N LYS A 13 -4.89 26.32 11.04
CA LYS A 13 -5.21 26.89 9.73
C LYS A 13 -4.13 26.61 8.70
N GLU A 14 -2.87 26.82 9.06
CA GLU A 14 -1.71 26.54 8.19
C GLU A 14 -1.58 25.03 7.92
N ALA A 15 -1.72 24.20 8.95
CA ALA A 15 -1.72 22.74 8.81
C ALA A 15 -2.84 22.27 7.88
N THR A 16 -4.05 22.79 8.03
CA THR A 16 -5.18 22.44 7.16
C THR A 16 -4.90 22.81 5.70
N ALA A 17 -4.40 24.01 5.45
CA ALA A 17 -4.05 24.45 4.10
C ALA A 17 -2.92 23.62 3.49
N TYR A 18 -1.90 23.31 4.30
CA TYR A 18 -0.79 22.47 3.88
C TYR A 18 -1.23 21.07 3.48
N VAL A 19 -1.97 20.37 4.34
CA VAL A 19 -2.44 19.01 4.06
C VAL A 19 -3.36 18.96 2.84
N ALA A 20 -4.25 19.96 2.69
CA ALA A 20 -5.14 20.07 1.54
C ALA A 20 -4.37 20.23 0.22
N SER A 21 -3.32 21.04 0.21
CA SER A 21 -2.52 21.30 -1.00
C SER A 21 -1.52 20.18 -1.30
N ALA A 22 -0.85 19.64 -0.26
CA ALA A 22 0.16 18.61 -0.41
C ALA A 22 -0.44 17.24 -0.80
N GLY A 23 -1.68 16.95 -0.38
CA GLY A 23 -2.35 15.68 -0.69
C GLY A 23 -2.69 15.51 -2.16
N PHE A 24 -3.12 16.58 -2.83
CA PHE A 24 -3.55 16.55 -4.23
C PHE A 24 -2.84 17.64 -5.05
N ARG A 25 -1.72 17.27 -5.64
CA ARG A 25 -1.00 18.14 -6.57
C ARG A 25 -1.68 18.04 -7.94
N ALA A 26 -2.31 19.13 -8.38
CA ALA A 26 -2.92 19.15 -9.71
C ALA A 26 -1.84 19.18 -10.81
N GLY A 27 -2.04 18.34 -11.83
CA GLY A 27 -1.13 18.21 -12.97
C GLY A 27 -1.67 17.22 -14.00
N SER A 28 -0.95 17.08 -15.13
CA SER A 28 -1.25 16.03 -16.11
C SER A 28 -1.06 14.64 -15.50
N VAL A 29 -1.74 13.66 -16.06
CA VAL A 29 -1.55 12.25 -15.74
C VAL A 29 -0.53 11.61 -16.68
N GLY A 30 0.04 10.47 -16.26
CA GLY A 30 0.97 9.66 -17.05
C GLY A 30 2.17 9.18 -16.26
N SER A 31 2.53 9.86 -15.16
CA SER A 31 3.60 9.38 -14.27
C SER A 31 3.13 8.17 -13.47
N VAL A 32 3.95 7.13 -13.45
CA VAL A 32 3.69 5.87 -12.74
C VAL A 32 4.85 5.55 -11.82
N GLY A 33 4.54 5.12 -10.60
CA GLY A 33 5.48 4.57 -9.65
C GLY A 33 4.91 3.35 -8.94
N THR A 34 5.77 2.59 -8.28
CA THR A 34 5.35 1.46 -7.45
C THR A 34 6.27 1.28 -6.25
N GLU A 35 5.73 0.82 -5.14
CA GLU A 35 6.50 0.33 -3.99
C GLU A 35 6.22 -1.17 -3.85
N LEU A 36 7.28 -1.96 -3.80
CA LEU A 36 7.23 -3.41 -3.75
C LEU A 36 7.91 -3.89 -2.47
N GLU A 37 7.15 -4.55 -1.61
CA GLU A 37 7.66 -5.11 -0.36
C GLU A 37 7.79 -6.63 -0.48
N TRP A 38 8.86 -7.22 0.05
CA TRP A 38 9.02 -8.69 0.12
C TRP A 38 9.37 -9.16 1.52
N LEU A 39 8.81 -10.31 1.86
CA LEU A 39 9.25 -11.08 3.01
C LEU A 39 10.63 -11.67 2.68
N VAL A 40 11.60 -11.50 3.59
CA VAL A 40 12.93 -12.08 3.41
C VAL A 40 13.03 -13.37 4.20
N ARG A 41 13.50 -14.43 3.52
CA ARG A 41 13.63 -15.76 4.11
C ARG A 41 15.05 -16.29 3.98
N ASP A 42 15.52 -16.93 5.06
CA ASP A 42 16.69 -17.78 5.02
C ASP A 42 16.24 -19.22 4.72
N PRO A 43 16.59 -19.80 3.55
CA PRO A 43 16.22 -21.19 3.23
C PRO A 43 16.79 -22.23 4.19
N SER A 44 17.92 -21.94 4.85
CA SER A 44 18.55 -22.82 5.83
C SER A 44 17.89 -22.78 7.21
N ALA A 45 17.16 -21.68 7.50
CA ALA A 45 16.46 -21.45 8.76
C ALA A 45 15.09 -20.77 8.53
N PRO A 46 14.14 -21.43 7.84
CA PRO A 46 12.94 -20.79 7.30
C PRO A 46 11.98 -20.23 8.36
N LEU A 47 12.08 -20.68 9.61
CA LEU A 47 11.28 -20.19 10.73
C LEU A 47 11.96 -19.05 11.50
N SER A 48 13.23 -18.76 11.21
CA SER A 48 13.97 -17.67 11.81
C SER A 48 13.95 -16.42 10.92
N ARG A 49 13.97 -15.24 11.54
CA ARG A 49 14.19 -14.00 10.80
C ARG A 49 15.67 -13.81 10.54
N PRO A 50 16.08 -13.37 9.35
CA PRO A 50 17.46 -12.93 9.14
C PRO A 50 17.81 -11.81 10.11
N ALA A 51 19.03 -11.82 10.62
CA ALA A 51 19.52 -10.77 11.50
C ALA A 51 19.55 -9.42 10.75
N PRO A 52 19.28 -8.28 11.44
CA PRO A 52 19.28 -6.96 10.79
C PRO A 52 20.60 -6.63 10.07
N ASP A 53 21.74 -7.00 10.67
CA ASP A 53 23.05 -6.79 10.03
C ASP A 53 23.20 -7.57 8.74
N ARG A 54 22.74 -8.83 8.69
CA ARG A 54 22.78 -9.64 7.47
C ARG A 54 21.90 -9.04 6.36
N LEU A 55 20.75 -8.42 6.72
CA LEU A 55 19.92 -7.72 5.76
C LEU A 55 20.61 -6.45 5.25
N ARG A 56 21.20 -5.66 6.14
CA ARG A 56 21.98 -4.47 5.77
C ARG A 56 23.17 -4.82 4.89
N ASP A 57 23.89 -5.87 5.24
CA ASP A 57 25.07 -6.34 4.49
C ASP A 57 24.66 -6.83 3.08
N ALA A 58 23.52 -7.49 2.96
CA ALA A 58 23.01 -7.98 1.66
C ALA A 58 22.76 -6.86 0.65
N VAL A 59 22.39 -5.65 1.11
CA VAL A 59 22.06 -4.52 0.23
C VAL A 59 23.10 -3.40 0.26
N ARG A 60 24.14 -3.52 1.07
CA ARG A 60 25.13 -2.44 1.35
C ARG A 60 25.80 -1.92 0.10
N ASP A 61 26.19 -2.81 -0.80
CA ASP A 61 26.99 -2.47 -1.99
C ASP A 61 26.12 -2.08 -3.20
N LEU A 62 24.81 -2.05 -3.03
CA LEU A 62 23.90 -1.56 -4.06
C LEU A 62 23.93 -0.03 -4.11
N PRO A 63 23.92 0.57 -5.32
CA PRO A 63 23.84 2.03 -5.44
C PRO A 63 22.53 2.59 -4.87
N ASP A 64 22.57 3.82 -4.34
CA ASP A 64 21.40 4.56 -3.86
C ASP A 64 21.38 5.98 -4.46
N PRO A 65 20.47 6.27 -5.42
CA PRO A 65 19.47 5.36 -5.98
C PRO A 65 20.05 4.25 -6.86
N LEU A 66 19.28 3.19 -7.07
CA LEU A 66 19.55 2.15 -8.08
C LEU A 66 19.53 2.75 -9.50
N PRO A 67 20.11 2.05 -10.52
CA PRO A 67 20.20 2.58 -11.90
C PRO A 67 18.84 2.93 -12.53
N GLY A 68 17.74 2.23 -12.17
CA GLY A 68 16.39 2.57 -12.57
C GLY A 68 15.73 3.67 -11.73
N GLY A 69 16.50 4.29 -10.83
CA GLY A 69 16.05 5.36 -9.95
C GLY A 69 15.37 4.88 -8.66
N GLY A 70 15.29 3.56 -8.45
CA GLY A 70 14.67 2.97 -7.25
C GLY A 70 15.53 3.13 -6.00
N ARG A 71 14.87 3.02 -4.83
CA ARG A 71 15.52 3.04 -3.52
C ARG A 71 15.08 1.84 -2.71
N ILE A 72 16.01 1.28 -1.95
CA ILE A 72 15.76 0.13 -1.08
C ILE A 72 15.66 0.61 0.36
N THR A 73 14.60 0.15 1.05
CA THR A 73 14.44 0.33 2.49
C THR A 73 14.26 -1.02 3.19
N ILE A 74 14.64 -1.06 4.47
CA ILE A 74 14.37 -2.20 5.36
C ILE A 74 13.20 -1.80 6.23
N GLU A 75 12.13 -2.59 6.19
CA GLU A 75 10.92 -2.38 6.94
C GLU A 75 11.01 -2.94 8.38
N PRO A 76 10.13 -2.53 9.32
CA PRO A 76 10.24 -2.87 10.74
C PRO A 76 10.47 -4.36 11.06
N GLY A 77 9.93 -5.27 10.29
CA GLY A 77 10.08 -6.71 10.49
C GLY A 77 11.18 -7.37 9.65
N GLY A 78 12.00 -6.56 8.95
CA GLY A 78 13.06 -7.05 8.07
C GLY A 78 12.57 -7.38 6.66
N GLN A 79 11.40 -6.89 6.27
CA GLN A 79 11.00 -6.91 4.87
C GLN A 79 11.90 -5.94 4.09
N LEU A 80 12.18 -6.25 2.84
CA LEU A 80 12.84 -5.33 1.92
C LEU A 80 11.79 -4.68 1.04
N GLU A 81 11.85 -3.36 0.95
CA GLU A 81 11.01 -2.57 0.06
C GLU A 81 11.87 -1.94 -1.04
N LEU A 82 11.39 -2.02 -2.27
CA LEU A 82 11.88 -1.25 -3.41
C LEU A 82 10.83 -0.21 -3.78
N SER A 83 11.11 1.04 -3.50
CA SER A 83 10.36 2.18 -4.05
C SER A 83 10.96 2.55 -5.40
N SER A 84 10.20 2.39 -6.48
CA SER A 84 10.69 2.67 -7.84
C SER A 84 11.02 4.14 -8.06
N GLY A 85 11.87 4.45 -9.02
CA GLY A 85 11.88 5.75 -9.67
C GLY A 85 10.51 6.07 -10.30
N VAL A 86 10.21 7.36 -10.47
CA VAL A 86 9.00 7.77 -11.19
C VAL A 86 9.24 7.62 -12.68
N GLY A 87 8.48 6.72 -13.32
CA GLY A 87 8.48 6.58 -14.78
C GLY A 87 7.54 7.61 -15.43
N ALA A 88 7.94 8.19 -16.57
CA ALA A 88 7.08 9.05 -17.37
C ALA A 88 5.96 8.28 -18.10
N SER A 89 5.96 6.95 -17.98
CA SER A 89 4.95 6.05 -18.49
C SER A 89 4.95 4.72 -17.71
N LEU A 90 3.91 3.92 -17.87
CA LEU A 90 3.86 2.54 -17.36
C LEU A 90 5.05 1.70 -17.88
N ALA A 91 5.37 1.82 -19.17
CA ALA A 91 6.46 1.07 -19.78
C ALA A 91 7.79 1.38 -19.12
N GLU A 92 8.10 2.64 -18.92
CA GLU A 92 9.33 3.08 -18.27
C GLU A 92 9.38 2.65 -16.80
N CYS A 93 8.29 2.85 -16.05
CA CYS A 93 8.21 2.40 -14.66
C CYS A 93 8.49 0.90 -14.54
N VAL A 94 7.84 0.07 -15.37
CA VAL A 94 8.02 -1.39 -15.33
C VAL A 94 9.43 -1.79 -15.74
N ALA A 95 9.99 -1.20 -16.78
CA ALA A 95 11.35 -1.51 -17.26
C ALA A 95 12.41 -1.17 -16.20
N ASN A 96 12.34 0.03 -15.61
CA ASN A 96 13.27 0.49 -14.58
C ASN A 96 13.14 -0.35 -13.30
N THR A 97 11.90 -0.62 -12.86
CA THR A 97 11.67 -1.45 -11.68
C THR A 97 12.17 -2.88 -11.87
N ARG A 98 12.00 -3.48 -13.05
CA ARG A 98 12.56 -4.81 -13.38
C ARG A 98 14.08 -4.84 -13.28
N ALA A 99 14.75 -3.81 -13.81
CA ALA A 99 16.20 -3.70 -13.73
C ALA A 99 16.68 -3.60 -12.28
N ASP A 100 16.06 -2.75 -11.49
CA ASP A 100 16.39 -2.57 -10.07
C ASP A 100 16.09 -3.83 -9.24
N MET A 101 14.96 -4.51 -9.51
CA MET A 101 14.63 -5.79 -8.89
C MET A 101 15.65 -6.89 -9.17
N ALA A 102 16.17 -6.95 -10.39
CA ALA A 102 17.19 -7.94 -10.75
C ALA A 102 18.46 -7.76 -9.91
N LEU A 103 18.88 -6.51 -9.68
CA LEU A 103 20.02 -6.19 -8.81
C LEU A 103 19.74 -6.56 -7.34
N LEU A 104 18.58 -6.17 -6.82
CA LEU A 104 18.18 -6.50 -5.46
C LEU A 104 18.11 -8.01 -5.25
N THR A 105 17.47 -8.73 -6.18
CA THR A 105 17.34 -10.19 -6.10
C THR A 105 18.71 -10.86 -6.08
N ALA A 106 19.60 -10.48 -7.00
CA ALA A 106 20.94 -11.03 -7.07
C ALA A 106 21.75 -10.78 -5.78
N ALA A 107 21.66 -9.59 -5.20
CA ALA A 107 22.33 -9.25 -3.95
C ALA A 107 21.80 -10.05 -2.76
N VAL A 108 20.49 -10.21 -2.66
CA VAL A 108 19.83 -11.00 -1.61
C VAL A 108 20.19 -12.50 -1.74
N GLU A 109 20.20 -13.04 -2.96
CA GLU A 109 20.58 -14.44 -3.22
C GLU A 109 22.05 -14.69 -2.94
N ALA A 110 22.95 -13.75 -3.28
CA ALA A 110 24.36 -13.82 -2.94
C ALA A 110 24.61 -13.87 -1.42
N ALA A 111 23.73 -13.25 -0.61
CA ALA A 111 23.75 -13.34 0.84
C ALA A 111 23.12 -14.64 1.39
N GLY A 112 22.73 -15.59 0.51
CA GLY A 112 22.07 -16.84 0.89
C GLY A 112 20.63 -16.62 1.39
N LEU A 113 20.00 -15.51 1.03
CA LEU A 113 18.63 -15.16 1.39
C LEU A 113 17.72 -15.25 0.15
N ARG A 114 16.41 -15.17 0.36
CA ARG A 114 15.43 -15.19 -0.74
C ARG A 114 14.33 -14.17 -0.48
N LEU A 115 13.93 -13.46 -1.53
CA LEU A 115 12.70 -12.66 -1.56
C LEU A 115 11.50 -13.60 -1.76
N GLU A 116 10.49 -13.48 -0.92
CA GLU A 116 9.30 -14.31 -0.96
C GLU A 116 8.07 -13.41 -1.16
N GLY A 117 7.29 -13.71 -2.19
CA GLY A 117 6.00 -13.07 -2.44
C GLY A 117 4.95 -13.53 -1.41
N GLY A 118 3.84 -12.81 -1.40
CA GLY A 118 2.73 -13.06 -0.48
C GLY A 118 2.52 -11.92 0.50
N GLY A 119 1.25 -11.65 0.80
CA GLY A 119 0.87 -10.45 1.56
C GLY A 119 1.12 -10.55 3.07
N LEU A 120 1.38 -11.74 3.63
CA LEU A 120 1.55 -11.92 5.08
C LEU A 120 2.36 -13.15 5.44
N ASP A 121 3.37 -12.98 6.29
CA ASP A 121 4.07 -14.08 6.94
C ASP A 121 3.23 -14.63 8.11
N MET A 122 2.68 -15.82 7.92
CA MET A 122 1.88 -16.51 8.92
C MET A 122 2.70 -17.52 9.74
N LEU A 123 3.99 -17.68 9.47
CA LEU A 123 4.83 -18.73 10.08
C LEU A 123 5.65 -18.18 11.25
N ARG A 124 6.16 -16.95 11.11
CA ARG A 124 7.05 -16.34 12.11
C ARG A 124 6.25 -15.40 13.01
N PRO A 125 6.54 -15.37 14.32
CA PRO A 125 5.93 -14.37 15.20
C PRO A 125 6.31 -12.95 14.75
N ALA A 126 5.43 -11.99 15.01
CA ALA A 126 5.70 -10.59 14.72
C ALA A 126 6.82 -10.08 15.65
N PHE A 127 7.90 -9.62 15.05
CA PHE A 127 9.05 -9.10 15.77
C PHE A 127 9.69 -7.95 15.00
N ARG A 128 9.94 -6.84 15.69
CA ARG A 128 10.60 -5.66 15.13
C ARG A 128 12.11 -5.86 15.14
N VAL A 129 12.76 -5.67 13.98
CA VAL A 129 14.21 -5.77 13.80
C VAL A 129 14.89 -4.40 13.75
N LEU A 130 14.13 -3.32 13.46
CA LEU A 130 14.65 -1.97 13.43
C LEU A 130 14.55 -1.34 14.82
N ASP A 131 15.70 -1.06 15.41
CA ASP A 131 15.81 -0.49 16.76
C ASP A 131 16.09 1.01 16.68
N THR A 132 15.00 1.78 16.48
CA THR A 132 15.03 3.25 16.50
C THR A 132 13.89 3.79 17.37
N PRO A 133 14.05 4.98 18.01
CA PRO A 133 13.01 5.57 18.84
C PRO A 133 11.67 5.74 18.12
N ARG A 134 11.71 6.04 16.81
CA ARG A 134 10.51 6.15 15.95
C ARG A 134 9.75 4.83 15.88
N TYR A 135 10.43 3.73 15.55
CA TYR A 135 9.78 2.44 15.38
C TYR A 135 9.32 1.84 16.70
N GLU A 136 10.04 2.13 17.77
CA GLU A 136 9.64 1.77 19.13
C GLU A 136 8.34 2.48 19.54
N ALA A 137 8.25 3.79 19.31
CA ALA A 137 7.04 4.56 19.57
C ALA A 137 5.85 4.09 18.70
N LEU A 138 6.08 3.77 17.41
CA LEU A 138 5.05 3.21 16.52
C LEU A 138 4.56 1.84 17.02
N GLU A 139 5.44 0.97 17.48
CA GLU A 139 5.08 -0.32 18.05
C GLU A 139 4.22 -0.16 19.29
N ARG A 140 4.63 0.71 20.25
CA ARG A 140 3.84 1.03 21.44
C ARG A 140 2.47 1.62 21.10
N PHE A 141 2.41 2.48 20.08
CA PHE A 141 1.14 3.03 19.60
C PHE A 141 0.22 1.94 19.05
N ASN A 142 0.76 1.06 18.22
CA ASN A 142 0.00 -0.04 17.62
C ASN A 142 -0.54 -1.01 18.67
N ASP A 143 0.28 -1.35 19.67
CA ASP A 143 -0.08 -2.29 20.75
C ASP A 143 -1.26 -1.81 21.61
N ARG A 144 -1.55 -0.51 21.64
CA ARG A 144 -2.74 0.04 22.34
C ARG A 144 -4.06 -0.49 21.77
N SER A 145 -4.07 -0.89 20.49
CA SER A 145 -5.27 -1.41 19.81
C SER A 145 -5.30 -2.94 19.72
N GLY A 146 -4.25 -3.63 20.21
CA GLY A 146 -4.12 -5.08 20.11
C GLY A 146 -2.88 -5.49 19.31
N PRO A 147 -2.63 -6.79 19.13
CA PRO A 147 -1.42 -7.31 18.48
C PRO A 147 -1.40 -7.12 16.95
N GLU A 148 -2.54 -6.81 16.35
CA GLU A 148 -2.70 -6.76 14.88
C GLU A 148 -1.78 -5.73 14.23
N GLY A 149 -1.58 -4.59 14.88
CA GLY A 149 -0.72 -3.53 14.38
C GLY A 149 0.74 -3.96 14.27
N ARG A 150 1.25 -4.69 15.26
CA ARG A 150 2.60 -5.28 15.23
C ARG A 150 2.72 -6.33 14.13
N VAL A 151 1.71 -7.18 13.96
CA VAL A 151 1.68 -8.20 12.89
C VAL A 151 1.70 -7.52 11.52
N VAL A 152 0.91 -6.48 11.31
CA VAL A 152 0.91 -5.73 10.04
C VAL A 152 2.27 -5.08 9.80
N ALA A 153 2.85 -4.41 10.78
CA ALA A 153 4.14 -3.73 10.63
C ALA A 153 5.31 -4.69 10.34
N CYS A 154 5.32 -5.87 11.00
CA CYS A 154 6.48 -6.76 10.98
C CYS A 154 6.34 -7.96 10.03
N ASN A 155 5.13 -8.30 9.60
CA ASN A 155 4.86 -9.54 8.86
C ASN A 155 4.18 -9.31 7.52
N SER A 156 3.78 -8.09 7.17
CA SER A 156 3.07 -7.85 5.90
C SER A 156 4.02 -7.43 4.78
N ALA A 157 3.57 -7.68 3.54
CA ALA A 157 4.20 -7.19 2.33
C ALA A 157 3.12 -6.84 1.29
N SER A 158 3.34 -5.77 0.52
CA SER A 158 2.37 -5.22 -0.42
C SER A 158 2.97 -4.79 -1.75
N VAL A 159 2.11 -4.67 -2.75
CA VAL A 159 2.34 -3.84 -3.93
C VAL A 159 1.59 -2.54 -3.72
N GLN A 160 2.27 -1.41 -3.82
CA GLN A 160 1.64 -0.11 -3.82
C GLN A 160 1.78 0.49 -5.21
N VAL A 161 0.68 1.00 -5.77
CA VAL A 161 0.64 1.64 -7.08
C VAL A 161 0.50 3.14 -6.86
N CYS A 162 1.37 3.92 -7.50
CA CYS A 162 1.41 5.37 -7.36
C CYS A 162 1.13 6.02 -8.72
N LEU A 163 0.06 6.79 -8.80
CA LEU A 163 -0.34 7.52 -10.01
C LEU A 163 -0.54 9.00 -9.71
N ASP A 164 -0.33 9.87 -10.68
CA ASP A 164 -0.64 11.30 -10.55
C ASP A 164 -2.03 11.53 -9.96
N SER A 165 -2.18 12.56 -9.13
CA SER A 165 -3.50 12.93 -8.59
C SER A 165 -4.49 13.33 -9.66
N GLY A 166 -4.01 13.86 -10.78
CA GLY A 166 -4.81 14.39 -11.88
C GLY A 166 -4.88 15.92 -11.91
N ASP A 167 -5.51 16.46 -12.93
CA ASP A 167 -5.67 17.90 -13.11
C ASP A 167 -6.79 18.50 -12.23
N ASP A 168 -7.05 19.82 -12.36
CA ASP A 168 -8.11 20.53 -11.60
C ASP A 168 -9.39 20.71 -12.43
N THR A 169 -9.65 19.82 -13.40
CA THR A 169 -10.90 19.81 -14.16
C THR A 169 -11.94 18.90 -13.51
N ASP A 170 -13.19 18.99 -13.98
CA ASP A 170 -14.27 18.08 -13.61
C ASP A 170 -14.31 16.82 -14.50
N GLY A 171 -13.31 16.63 -15.38
CA GLY A 171 -13.15 15.44 -16.21
C GLY A 171 -12.71 14.19 -15.41
N TRP A 172 -12.69 13.03 -16.08
CA TRP A 172 -12.27 11.78 -15.44
C TRP A 172 -10.77 11.72 -15.13
N LEU A 173 -9.97 12.61 -15.71
CA LEU A 173 -8.56 12.78 -15.35
C LEU A 173 -8.35 13.82 -14.24
N GLY A 174 -9.40 14.50 -13.80
CA GLY A 174 -9.36 15.45 -12.69
C GLY A 174 -9.28 14.74 -11.32
N TYR A 175 -8.53 15.35 -10.38
CA TYR A 175 -8.23 14.73 -9.08
C TYR A 175 -9.48 14.36 -8.26
N ARG A 176 -10.61 15.07 -8.43
CA ARG A 176 -11.86 14.77 -7.71
C ARG A 176 -12.43 13.43 -8.13
N ARG A 177 -12.52 13.19 -9.44
CA ARG A 177 -13.05 11.95 -10.00
C ARG A 177 -12.07 10.80 -9.86
N ARG A 178 -10.77 11.06 -10.02
CA ARG A 178 -9.71 10.05 -9.81
C ARG A 178 -9.69 9.55 -8.37
N TRP A 179 -9.80 10.47 -7.38
CA TRP A 179 -9.90 10.09 -5.97
C TRP A 179 -11.12 9.22 -5.68
N TRP A 180 -12.28 9.63 -6.22
CA TRP A 180 -13.50 8.85 -6.08
C TRP A 180 -13.38 7.47 -6.73
N LEU A 181 -12.84 7.37 -7.94
CA LEU A 181 -12.65 6.12 -8.68
C LEU A 181 -11.67 5.18 -7.95
N ALA A 182 -10.53 5.70 -7.48
CA ALA A 182 -9.53 4.95 -6.72
C ALA A 182 -10.14 4.28 -5.47
N ASP A 183 -10.96 5.03 -4.73
CA ASP A 183 -11.68 4.49 -3.57
C ASP A 183 -12.76 3.46 -3.97
N ALA A 184 -13.51 3.74 -5.03
CA ALA A 184 -14.59 2.87 -5.49
C ALA A 184 -14.07 1.52 -6.00
N MET A 185 -12.90 1.49 -6.65
CA MET A 185 -12.23 0.26 -7.09
C MET A 185 -11.62 -0.54 -5.93
N GLY A 186 -11.38 0.08 -4.77
CA GLY A 186 -10.61 -0.51 -3.69
C GLY A 186 -11.03 -1.93 -3.27
N PRO A 187 -12.30 -2.21 -2.96
CA PRO A 187 -12.75 -3.56 -2.62
C PRO A 187 -12.52 -4.59 -3.73
N MET A 188 -12.73 -4.19 -4.99
CA MET A 188 -12.48 -5.05 -6.16
C MET A 188 -10.98 -5.36 -6.31
N LEU A 189 -10.11 -4.36 -6.23
CA LEU A 189 -8.66 -4.54 -6.30
C LEU A 189 -8.15 -5.44 -5.17
N LEU A 190 -8.66 -5.24 -3.96
CA LEU A 190 -8.37 -6.13 -2.83
C LEU A 190 -8.77 -7.58 -3.13
N ALA A 191 -9.95 -7.81 -3.69
CA ALA A 191 -10.43 -9.15 -4.02
C ALA A 191 -9.60 -9.84 -5.11
N ILE A 192 -9.22 -9.10 -6.16
CA ILE A 192 -8.40 -9.58 -7.28
C ILE A 192 -7.02 -10.04 -6.79
N PHE A 193 -6.36 -9.20 -5.99
CA PHE A 193 -4.96 -9.37 -5.60
C PHE A 193 -4.77 -9.93 -4.20
N ALA A 194 -5.82 -10.48 -3.57
CA ALA A 194 -5.69 -11.15 -2.29
C ALA A 194 -4.67 -12.31 -2.39
N ASN A 195 -3.61 -12.26 -1.57
CA ASN A 195 -2.50 -13.21 -1.57
C ASN A 195 -1.95 -13.47 -0.15
N SER A 196 -2.81 -13.38 0.86
CA SER A 196 -2.44 -13.66 2.26
C SER A 196 -3.50 -14.55 2.94
N PRO A 197 -3.74 -15.79 2.43
CA PRO A 197 -4.77 -16.64 2.99
C PRO A 197 -4.42 -17.07 4.41
N GLY A 198 -5.38 -16.98 5.32
CA GLY A 198 -5.18 -17.35 6.71
C GLY A 198 -6.47 -17.38 7.50
N THR A 199 -6.34 -17.47 8.83
CA THR A 199 -7.46 -17.45 9.78
C THR A 199 -7.24 -16.31 10.78
N ALA A 200 -8.24 -15.47 10.94
CA ALA A 200 -8.28 -14.43 11.96
C ALA A 200 -9.71 -14.27 12.48
N GLY A 201 -9.88 -14.04 13.80
CA GLY A 201 -11.19 -13.92 14.41
C GLY A 201 -12.12 -15.12 14.19
N GLY A 202 -11.56 -16.35 14.08
CA GLY A 202 -12.34 -17.56 13.83
C GLY A 202 -12.82 -17.74 12.38
N HIS A 203 -12.44 -16.86 11.47
CA HIS A 203 -12.85 -16.89 10.07
C HIS A 203 -11.66 -17.10 9.13
N ARG A 204 -11.92 -17.76 7.99
CA ARG A 204 -10.95 -17.87 6.88
C ARG A 204 -11.03 -16.63 6.00
N TRP A 205 -9.86 -16.12 5.58
CA TRP A 205 -9.71 -14.93 4.76
C TRP A 205 -8.85 -15.20 3.53
N ARG A 206 -9.10 -14.49 2.44
CA ARG A 206 -8.23 -14.46 1.27
C ARG A 206 -7.12 -13.43 1.45
N SER A 207 -7.45 -12.25 2.03
CA SER A 207 -6.46 -11.29 2.49
C SER A 207 -6.56 -11.12 4.01
N THR A 208 -5.77 -11.92 4.75
CA THR A 208 -5.61 -11.78 6.20
C THR A 208 -4.90 -10.47 6.54
N ARG A 209 -3.93 -10.05 5.70
CA ARG A 209 -3.25 -8.74 5.83
C ARG A 209 -4.28 -7.60 5.95
N GLN A 210 -5.26 -7.55 5.08
CA GLN A 210 -6.22 -6.46 5.08
C GLN A 210 -7.16 -6.49 6.28
N VAL A 211 -7.59 -7.66 6.74
CA VAL A 211 -8.45 -7.72 7.93
C VAL A 211 -7.70 -7.31 9.20
N LEU A 212 -6.42 -7.65 9.32
CA LEU A 212 -5.59 -7.17 10.43
C LEU A 212 -5.41 -5.65 10.38
N ARG A 213 -5.24 -5.05 9.18
CA ARG A 213 -5.24 -3.59 9.02
C ARG A 213 -6.54 -2.93 9.49
N PHE A 214 -7.70 -3.55 9.26
CA PHE A 214 -8.98 -3.02 9.74
C PHE A 214 -9.15 -3.10 11.25
N ALA A 215 -8.44 -4.00 11.92
CA ALA A 215 -8.42 -4.12 13.38
C ALA A 215 -7.51 -3.07 14.06
N MET A 216 -6.62 -2.41 13.30
CA MET A 216 -5.81 -1.30 13.80
C MET A 216 -6.67 -0.04 14.04
N ASP A 217 -6.03 1.06 14.47
CA ASP A 217 -6.71 2.35 14.65
C ASP A 217 -7.48 2.77 13.38
N ALA A 218 -8.80 2.74 13.47
CA ALA A 218 -9.70 3.05 12.37
C ALA A 218 -9.54 4.49 11.82
N GLY A 219 -9.07 5.44 12.65
CA GLY A 219 -8.79 6.81 12.24
C GLY A 219 -7.63 6.93 11.26
N ARG A 220 -6.82 5.87 11.10
CA ARG A 220 -5.62 5.84 10.26
C ARG A 220 -5.72 4.86 9.11
N THR A 221 -6.54 3.81 9.25
CA THR A 221 -6.59 2.67 8.32
C THR A 221 -7.83 2.62 7.45
N ARG A 222 -8.92 3.27 7.85
CA ARG A 222 -10.15 3.33 7.04
C ARG A 222 -10.06 4.42 5.99
N ALA A 223 -10.77 4.21 4.88
CA ALA A 223 -10.87 5.21 3.84
C ALA A 223 -11.55 6.50 4.36
N PRO A 224 -11.03 7.70 4.01
CA PRO A 224 -11.70 8.96 4.24
C PRO A 224 -13.10 9.00 3.62
N ARG A 225 -13.95 9.92 4.04
CA ARG A 225 -15.25 10.11 3.41
C ARG A 225 -15.06 10.62 1.98
N MET A 226 -15.93 10.18 1.08
CA MET A 226 -15.99 10.77 -0.26
C MET A 226 -16.95 11.95 -0.25
N THR A 227 -16.42 13.12 -0.51
CA THR A 227 -17.14 14.40 -0.59
C THR A 227 -16.76 15.12 -1.88
N ASP A 228 -17.47 16.19 -2.21
CA ASP A 228 -17.18 17.02 -3.40
C ASP A 228 -15.87 17.81 -3.27
N ASP A 229 -15.33 17.93 -2.05
CA ASP A 229 -14.05 18.57 -1.77
C ASP A 229 -13.05 17.57 -1.14
N PRO A 230 -12.32 16.80 -1.94
CA PRO A 230 -11.32 15.84 -1.46
C PRO A 230 -10.20 16.46 -0.63
N ARG A 231 -9.77 17.69 -0.99
CA ARG A 231 -8.69 18.39 -0.29
C ARG A 231 -9.07 18.71 1.15
N LYS A 232 -10.28 19.25 1.33
CA LYS A 232 -10.82 19.54 2.66
C LYS A 232 -11.06 18.27 3.47
N GLU A 233 -11.60 17.25 2.83
CA GLU A 233 -11.86 15.98 3.53
C GLU A 233 -10.56 15.26 3.94
N TRP A 234 -9.52 15.28 3.09
CA TRP A 234 -8.22 14.75 3.45
C TRP A 234 -7.60 15.49 4.63
N ALA A 235 -7.64 16.82 4.63
CA ALA A 235 -7.17 17.62 5.76
C ALA A 235 -7.96 17.31 7.04
N ARG A 236 -9.30 17.21 6.94
CA ARG A 236 -10.14 16.81 8.08
C ARG A 236 -9.75 15.45 8.63
N TYR A 237 -9.56 14.46 7.76
CA TYR A 237 -9.16 13.09 8.11
C TYR A 237 -7.79 13.08 8.80
N ALA A 238 -6.79 13.69 8.17
CA ALA A 238 -5.44 13.70 8.68
C ALA A 238 -5.33 14.38 10.06
N LEU A 239 -5.97 15.54 10.24
CA LEU A 239 -5.91 16.25 11.50
C LEU A 239 -6.74 15.59 12.62
N ALA A 240 -7.75 14.79 12.28
CA ALA A 240 -8.53 14.03 13.25
C ALA A 240 -7.86 12.71 13.69
N ALA A 241 -6.88 12.24 12.96
CA ALA A 241 -6.16 11.02 13.30
C ALA A 241 -5.26 11.23 14.53
N LYS A 242 -5.14 10.16 15.35
CA LYS A 242 -4.28 10.17 16.52
C LYS A 242 -2.80 10.27 16.10
N VAL A 243 -2.02 11.00 16.84
CA VAL A 243 -0.57 11.08 16.69
C VAL A 243 0.04 9.78 17.20
N SER A 244 0.90 9.15 16.41
CA SER A 244 1.57 7.91 16.79
C SER A 244 2.98 8.13 17.34
N VAL A 245 3.60 9.24 16.95
CA VAL A 245 5.00 9.55 17.26
C VAL A 245 5.14 11.04 17.50
N VAL A 246 5.89 11.40 18.55
CA VAL A 246 6.34 12.77 18.83
C VAL A 246 7.85 12.74 18.88
N ALA A 247 8.51 13.28 17.85
CA ALA A 247 9.98 13.33 17.85
C ALA A 247 10.52 14.15 19.03
N SER A 248 11.53 13.63 19.70
CA SER A 248 12.28 14.31 20.73
C SER A 248 13.72 14.54 20.26
N GLU A 249 14.27 15.73 20.51
CA GLU A 249 15.67 16.06 20.20
C GLU A 249 16.64 15.29 21.12
N ASP A 250 16.19 14.95 22.32
CA ASP A 250 17.00 14.24 23.31
C ASP A 250 17.10 12.72 23.04
N GLY A 251 16.45 12.23 21.98
CA GLY A 251 16.50 10.84 21.52
C GLY A 251 15.87 9.81 22.45
N ALA A 252 15.26 10.21 23.58
CA ALA A 252 14.89 9.29 24.63
C ALA A 252 13.57 8.54 24.34
N ASP A 253 12.44 9.20 24.28
CA ASP A 253 11.13 8.56 24.08
C ASP A 253 10.26 9.39 23.14
N TRP A 254 9.90 8.75 22.01
CA TRP A 254 9.05 9.37 20.98
C TRP A 254 7.56 8.98 21.11
N THR A 255 7.21 8.36 22.23
CA THR A 255 5.84 7.89 22.45
C THR A 255 4.87 9.07 22.53
N ALA A 256 3.89 9.11 21.64
CA ALA A 256 2.85 10.12 21.68
C ALA A 256 1.89 9.90 22.86
N PRO A 257 1.39 10.99 23.50
CA PRO A 257 0.34 10.91 24.51
C PRO A 257 -0.88 10.13 24.00
N GLU A 258 -1.51 9.35 24.88
CA GLU A 258 -2.66 8.56 24.52
C GLU A 258 -3.85 9.46 24.11
N GLY A 259 -4.49 9.10 23.00
CA GLY A 259 -5.66 9.83 22.49
C GLY A 259 -5.36 11.15 21.79
N LEU A 260 -4.14 11.68 21.87
CA LEU A 260 -3.77 12.95 21.22
C LEU A 260 -4.00 12.89 19.70
N THR A 261 -4.89 13.72 19.18
CA THR A 261 -5.03 13.92 17.74
C THR A 261 -4.10 15.03 17.24
N MET A 262 -3.78 15.03 15.94
CA MET A 262 -2.98 16.13 15.36
C MET A 262 -3.68 17.47 15.55
N ARG A 263 -5.00 17.52 15.46
CA ARG A 263 -5.78 18.73 15.71
C ARG A 263 -5.64 19.23 17.14
N ASP A 264 -5.71 18.33 18.13
CA ASP A 264 -5.57 18.71 19.54
C ASP A 264 -4.15 19.22 19.81
N TRP A 265 -3.16 18.61 19.19
CA TRP A 265 -1.77 19.09 19.30
C TRP A 265 -1.60 20.51 18.75
N LEU A 266 -2.14 20.80 17.55
CA LEU A 266 -2.13 22.13 16.94
C LEU A 266 -2.87 23.19 17.76
N ARG A 267 -3.81 22.77 18.62
CA ARG A 267 -4.55 23.64 19.56
C ARG A 267 -3.87 23.77 20.92
N GLY A 268 -2.66 23.27 21.08
CA GLY A 268 -1.88 23.37 22.33
C GLY A 268 -2.06 22.22 23.31
N GLY A 269 -2.77 21.13 22.91
CA GLY A 269 -2.93 19.94 23.74
C GLY A 269 -1.74 18.96 23.72
N GLY A 270 -0.70 19.26 22.96
CA GLY A 270 0.48 18.41 22.85
C GLY A 270 1.60 18.77 23.85
N PRO A 271 2.66 17.95 23.90
CA PRO A 271 3.76 18.15 24.86
C PRO A 271 4.62 19.40 24.59
N ARG A 272 4.59 19.89 23.37
CA ARG A 272 5.21 21.14 22.90
C ARG A 272 4.43 21.68 21.71
N PRO A 273 4.70 22.91 21.25
CA PRO A 273 4.11 23.39 20.00
C PRO A 273 4.43 22.47 18.82
N ALA A 274 3.41 22.17 17.99
CA ALA A 274 3.60 21.36 16.81
C ALA A 274 4.33 22.15 15.68
N THR A 275 5.12 21.44 14.90
CA THR A 275 5.89 21.98 13.76
C THR A 275 5.49 21.33 12.45
N TYR A 276 6.01 21.84 11.32
CA TYR A 276 5.83 21.20 10.02
C TYR A 276 6.47 19.79 9.96
N ILE A 277 7.59 19.57 10.66
CA ILE A 277 8.22 18.23 10.75
C ILE A 277 7.28 17.25 11.42
N ASP A 278 6.62 17.65 12.51
CA ASP A 278 5.67 16.80 13.21
C ASP A 278 4.47 16.46 12.32
N LEU A 279 3.97 17.45 11.57
CA LEU A 279 2.87 17.22 10.63
C LEU A 279 3.29 16.25 9.51
N GLU A 280 4.45 16.42 8.89
CA GLU A 280 4.96 15.52 7.86
C GLU A 280 5.16 14.10 8.38
N MET A 281 5.76 13.97 9.57
CA MET A 281 5.91 12.67 10.23
C MET A 281 4.56 12.02 10.50
N HIS A 282 3.58 12.79 10.97
CA HIS A 282 2.22 12.33 11.20
C HIS A 282 1.56 11.84 9.90
N LEU A 283 1.63 12.63 8.81
CA LEU A 283 1.10 12.26 7.50
C LEU A 283 1.73 10.97 6.96
N GLY A 284 3.04 10.79 7.14
CA GLY A 284 3.77 9.58 6.77
C GLY A 284 3.30 8.31 7.49
N THR A 285 2.63 8.46 8.64
CA THR A 285 2.11 7.32 9.42
C THR A 285 0.62 7.02 9.17
N LEU A 286 -0.07 7.80 8.35
CA LEU A 286 -1.45 7.52 7.93
C LEU A 286 -1.45 6.47 6.83
N VAL A 287 -2.27 5.44 6.96
CA VAL A 287 -2.27 4.27 6.07
C VAL A 287 -3.68 3.90 5.59
N PRO A 288 -4.48 4.85 5.04
CA PRO A 288 -5.76 4.50 4.41
C PRO A 288 -5.53 3.61 3.18
N PRO A 289 -6.57 2.96 2.64
CA PRO A 289 -6.44 2.11 1.45
C PRO A 289 -5.90 2.85 0.22
N VAL A 290 -6.31 4.10 0.01
CA VAL A 290 -5.70 5.03 -0.96
C VAL A 290 -5.23 6.25 -0.17
N ARG A 291 -3.95 6.61 -0.32
CA ARG A 291 -3.34 7.74 0.37
C ARG A 291 -2.93 8.82 -0.62
N PRO A 292 -3.46 10.05 -0.49
CA PRO A 292 -2.98 11.18 -1.30
C PRO A 292 -1.69 11.76 -0.70
N ARG A 293 -0.65 11.88 -1.55
CA ARG A 293 0.67 12.44 -1.22
C ARG A 293 1.20 13.36 -2.34
N GLY A 294 0.33 14.14 -2.97
CA GLY A 294 0.62 14.82 -4.23
C GLY A 294 0.43 13.89 -5.43
N TYR A 295 0.25 12.62 -5.17
CA TYR A 295 -0.15 11.54 -6.07
C TYR A 295 -1.11 10.61 -5.32
N LEU A 296 -1.74 9.66 -5.99
CA LEU A 296 -2.60 8.65 -5.38
C LEU A 296 -1.81 7.36 -5.18
N GLU A 297 -1.70 6.90 -3.95
CA GLU A 297 -1.00 5.69 -3.56
C GLU A 297 -1.99 4.62 -3.13
N PHE A 298 -2.09 3.54 -3.90
CA PHE A 298 -2.96 2.40 -3.64
C PHE A 298 -2.25 1.40 -2.73
N ARG A 299 -2.74 1.20 -1.52
CA ARG A 299 -2.06 0.43 -0.46
C ARG A 299 -2.72 -0.89 -0.09
N MET A 300 -3.87 -1.22 -0.71
CA MET A 300 -4.66 -2.39 -0.33
C MET A 300 -4.19 -3.70 -0.97
N ILE A 301 -3.28 -3.66 -1.93
CA ILE A 301 -2.89 -4.82 -2.72
C ILE A 301 -1.84 -5.65 -1.96
N ASP A 302 -2.11 -6.95 -1.75
CA ASP A 302 -1.13 -7.87 -1.20
C ASP A 302 0.04 -8.08 -2.17
N GLN A 303 1.26 -8.32 -1.68
CA GLN A 303 2.40 -8.63 -2.54
C GLN A 303 2.11 -9.86 -3.40
N GLN A 304 2.58 -9.81 -4.65
CA GLN A 304 2.37 -10.83 -5.67
C GLN A 304 3.64 -11.65 -5.93
N ASP A 305 3.46 -12.92 -6.32
CA ASP A 305 4.59 -13.81 -6.61
C ASP A 305 5.25 -13.45 -7.96
N GLY A 306 6.58 -13.44 -7.99
CA GLY A 306 7.38 -13.23 -9.20
C GLY A 306 7.05 -11.92 -9.92
N GLU A 307 6.88 -11.98 -11.23
CA GLU A 307 6.56 -10.83 -12.10
C GLU A 307 5.07 -10.38 -12.04
N ASN A 308 4.23 -11.03 -11.23
CA ASN A 308 2.81 -10.65 -11.13
C ASN A 308 2.59 -9.30 -10.47
N TRP A 309 3.61 -8.68 -9.87
CA TRP A 309 3.54 -7.30 -9.39
C TRP A 309 3.24 -6.30 -10.52
N VAL A 310 3.60 -6.63 -11.76
CA VAL A 310 3.29 -5.80 -12.95
C VAL A 310 1.79 -5.66 -13.16
N VAL A 311 1.01 -6.70 -12.83
CA VAL A 311 -0.43 -6.74 -13.12
C VAL A 311 -1.22 -5.66 -12.37
N PRO A 312 -1.10 -5.49 -11.04
CA PRO A 312 -1.81 -4.40 -10.35
C PRO A 312 -1.38 -3.01 -10.84
N VAL A 313 -0.10 -2.80 -11.15
CA VAL A 313 0.38 -1.51 -11.68
C VAL A 313 -0.27 -1.23 -13.04
N ALA A 314 -0.24 -2.20 -13.95
CA ALA A 314 -0.83 -2.07 -15.28
C ALA A 314 -2.37 -1.95 -15.23
N LEU A 315 -3.05 -2.77 -14.42
CA LEU A 315 -4.51 -2.74 -14.30
C LEU A 315 -4.98 -1.36 -13.82
N VAL A 316 -4.38 -0.83 -12.75
CA VAL A 316 -4.78 0.46 -12.19
C VAL A 316 -4.47 1.60 -13.17
N THR A 317 -3.29 1.59 -13.83
CA THR A 317 -2.92 2.58 -14.85
C THR A 317 -3.90 2.54 -16.04
N GLY A 318 -4.20 1.35 -16.58
CA GLY A 318 -5.11 1.19 -17.71
C GLY A 318 -6.54 1.65 -17.41
N LEU A 319 -6.98 1.54 -16.14
CA LEU A 319 -8.32 1.99 -15.73
C LEU A 319 -8.38 3.48 -15.37
N MET A 320 -7.25 4.13 -15.05
CA MET A 320 -7.27 5.49 -14.48
C MET A 320 -6.63 6.56 -15.36
N ASP A 321 -5.68 6.22 -16.22
CA ASP A 321 -4.91 7.22 -16.96
C ASP A 321 -5.44 7.45 -18.40
N ASP A 322 -6.51 6.75 -18.78
CA ASP A 322 -7.29 7.02 -19.97
C ASP A 322 -8.71 7.46 -19.59
N ALA A 323 -9.16 8.62 -20.08
CA ALA A 323 -10.43 9.22 -19.66
C ALA A 323 -11.65 8.35 -20.01
N VAL A 324 -11.60 7.63 -21.14
CA VAL A 324 -12.69 6.76 -21.59
C VAL A 324 -12.81 5.55 -20.70
N THR A 325 -11.68 4.91 -20.37
CA THR A 325 -11.69 3.76 -19.45
C THR A 325 -12.05 4.19 -18.04
N ALA A 326 -11.59 5.34 -17.56
CA ALA A 326 -11.94 5.83 -16.23
C ALA A 326 -13.44 6.07 -16.05
N GLU A 327 -14.11 6.62 -17.07
CA GLU A 327 -15.57 6.79 -17.08
C GLU A 327 -16.30 5.45 -17.03
N ARG A 328 -15.95 4.52 -17.92
CA ARG A 328 -16.56 3.17 -17.99
C ARG A 328 -16.26 2.35 -16.73
N ALA A 329 -15.04 2.44 -16.19
CA ALA A 329 -14.68 1.79 -14.92
C ALA A 329 -15.57 2.30 -13.77
N ALA A 330 -15.82 3.61 -13.72
CA ALA A 330 -16.71 4.19 -12.73
C ALA A 330 -18.14 3.65 -12.82
N GLU A 331 -18.66 3.42 -14.03
CA GLU A 331 -19.98 2.79 -14.23
C GLU A 331 -20.01 1.36 -13.68
N ILE A 332 -18.96 0.58 -13.96
CA ILE A 332 -18.82 -0.81 -13.49
C ILE A 332 -18.75 -0.90 -11.96
N VAL A 333 -17.93 -0.04 -11.31
CA VAL A 333 -17.71 -0.15 -9.88
C VAL A 333 -18.75 0.58 -9.02
N ARG A 334 -19.53 1.49 -9.59
CA ARG A 334 -20.57 2.24 -8.87
C ARG A 334 -21.58 1.35 -8.15
N PRO A 335 -22.12 0.27 -8.76
CA PRO A 335 -23.04 -0.63 -8.10
C PRO A 335 -22.42 -1.40 -6.92
N LEU A 336 -21.09 -1.60 -6.91
CA LEU A 336 -20.38 -2.28 -5.84
C LEU A 336 -20.31 -1.45 -4.55
N ARG A 337 -20.55 -0.14 -4.63
CA ARG A 337 -20.56 0.74 -3.47
C ARG A 337 -21.88 0.65 -2.72
N SER A 338 -21.92 -0.21 -1.73
CA SER A 338 -23.05 -0.24 -0.81
C SER A 338 -23.03 0.97 0.13
N LEU A 339 -24.16 1.25 0.76
CA LEU A 339 -24.25 2.22 1.86
C LEU A 339 -23.41 1.78 3.10
N ARG A 340 -22.94 0.53 3.09
CA ARG A 340 -22.13 -0.09 4.14
C ARG A 340 -20.69 -0.31 3.70
N ARG A 341 -19.96 0.75 3.32
CA ARG A 341 -18.57 0.70 2.82
C ARG A 341 -17.64 -0.29 3.55
N ASN A 342 -17.69 -0.35 4.87
CA ASN A 342 -16.85 -1.30 5.62
C ASN A 342 -17.23 -2.76 5.33
N HIS A 343 -18.49 -3.05 5.04
CA HIS A 343 -18.94 -4.40 4.69
C HIS A 343 -18.34 -4.86 3.37
N ASP A 344 -18.24 -3.96 2.38
CA ASP A 344 -17.70 -4.27 1.06
C ASP A 344 -16.22 -4.66 1.15
N TRP A 345 -15.44 -3.92 1.92
CA TRP A 345 -14.04 -4.21 2.20
C TRP A 345 -13.85 -5.54 2.95
N VAL A 346 -14.68 -5.82 3.96
CA VAL A 346 -14.63 -7.07 4.73
C VAL A 346 -15.02 -8.25 3.85
N THR A 347 -16.03 -8.11 3.01
CA THR A 347 -16.47 -9.14 2.07
C THR A 347 -15.37 -9.43 1.05
N ALA A 348 -14.75 -8.42 0.46
CA ALA A 348 -13.63 -8.57 -0.45
C ALA A 348 -12.43 -9.30 0.19
N ALA A 349 -12.03 -8.88 1.40
CA ALA A 349 -10.95 -9.54 2.13
C ALA A 349 -11.25 -11.01 2.46
N ARG A 350 -12.51 -11.33 2.78
CA ARG A 350 -12.94 -12.65 3.20
C ARG A 350 -13.15 -13.60 2.03
N ARG A 351 -13.89 -13.17 1.01
CA ARG A 351 -14.36 -14.00 -0.10
C ARG A 351 -13.48 -13.88 -1.35
N GLY A 352 -12.72 -12.76 -1.49
CA GLY A 352 -12.02 -12.46 -2.72
C GLY A 352 -13.00 -12.43 -3.88
N LEU A 353 -12.61 -12.98 -5.01
CA LEU A 353 -13.46 -13.15 -6.18
C LEU A 353 -14.45 -14.33 -6.07
N GLY A 354 -14.58 -14.98 -4.91
CA GLY A 354 -15.71 -15.87 -4.62
C GLY A 354 -17.05 -15.13 -4.39
N GLU A 355 -17.06 -13.79 -4.41
CA GLU A 355 -18.26 -12.95 -4.40
C GLU A 355 -18.66 -12.63 -5.85
N PRO A 356 -19.84 -13.09 -6.34
CA PRO A 356 -20.20 -13.00 -7.78
C PRO A 356 -20.13 -11.60 -8.35
N GLY A 357 -20.67 -10.61 -7.66
CA GLY A 357 -20.66 -9.21 -8.13
C GLY A 357 -19.25 -8.62 -8.25
N LEU A 358 -18.30 -9.04 -7.38
CA LEU A 358 -16.90 -8.64 -7.50
C LEU A 358 -16.22 -9.34 -8.70
N THR A 359 -16.57 -10.60 -8.98
CA THR A 359 -16.01 -11.34 -10.14
C THR A 359 -16.46 -10.73 -11.46
N GLU A 360 -17.74 -10.42 -11.59
CA GLU A 360 -18.29 -9.80 -12.80
C GLU A 360 -17.63 -8.43 -13.06
N ALA A 361 -17.58 -7.59 -12.05
CA ALA A 361 -16.95 -6.28 -12.15
C ALA A 361 -15.43 -6.37 -12.44
N ALA A 362 -14.72 -7.29 -11.77
CA ALA A 362 -13.30 -7.50 -12.01
C ALA A 362 -13.02 -7.97 -13.43
N THR A 363 -13.81 -8.91 -13.97
CA THR A 363 -13.67 -9.38 -15.34
C THR A 363 -13.88 -8.25 -16.33
N ALA A 364 -14.96 -7.48 -16.19
CA ALA A 364 -15.22 -6.33 -17.04
C ALA A 364 -14.13 -5.24 -16.93
N CYS A 365 -13.58 -5.02 -15.73
CA CYS A 365 -12.46 -4.09 -15.54
C CYS A 365 -11.16 -4.57 -16.17
N PHE A 366 -10.87 -5.88 -16.20
CA PHE A 366 -9.71 -6.41 -16.91
C PHE A 366 -9.80 -6.19 -18.42
N ASP A 367 -10.96 -6.50 -19.02
CA ASP A 367 -11.20 -6.25 -20.43
C ASP A 367 -11.04 -4.76 -20.78
N LEU A 368 -11.64 -3.90 -19.95
CA LEU A 368 -11.55 -2.45 -20.10
C LEU A 368 -10.12 -1.92 -19.91
N ALA A 369 -9.38 -2.46 -18.96
CA ALA A 369 -7.98 -2.06 -18.72
C ALA A 369 -7.09 -2.43 -19.91
N LEU A 370 -7.32 -3.58 -20.56
CA LEU A 370 -6.59 -3.97 -21.78
C LEU A 370 -6.86 -2.98 -22.93
N GLU A 371 -8.10 -2.50 -23.09
CA GLU A 371 -8.41 -1.42 -24.04
C GLU A 371 -7.65 -0.11 -23.69
N GLY A 372 -7.61 0.26 -22.40
CA GLY A 372 -6.90 1.44 -21.93
C GLY A 372 -5.39 1.32 -22.12
N LEU A 373 -4.82 0.17 -21.78
CA LEU A 373 -3.39 -0.11 -21.97
C LEU A 373 -2.98 -0.04 -23.45
N ASP A 374 -3.85 -0.49 -24.37
CA ASP A 374 -3.61 -0.36 -25.79
C ASP A 374 -3.59 1.10 -26.23
N ARG A 375 -4.56 1.92 -25.80
CA ARG A 375 -4.59 3.36 -26.07
C ARG A 375 -3.40 4.13 -25.45
N LEU A 376 -2.93 3.69 -24.28
CA LEU A 376 -1.73 4.23 -23.63
C LEU A 376 -0.42 3.74 -24.23
N GLY A 377 -0.47 2.86 -25.25
CA GLY A 377 0.72 2.31 -25.90
C GLY A 377 1.55 1.38 -25.02
N ALA A 378 0.92 0.68 -24.07
CA ALA A 378 1.62 -0.25 -23.21
C ALA A 378 2.25 -1.40 -24.00
N PRO A 379 3.46 -1.86 -23.65
CA PRO A 379 4.15 -2.98 -24.29
C PRO A 379 3.32 -4.27 -24.31
N ALA A 380 3.51 -5.09 -25.34
CA ALA A 380 2.75 -6.33 -25.54
C ALA A 380 2.93 -7.30 -24.37
N ASP A 381 4.16 -7.45 -23.85
CA ASP A 381 4.46 -8.34 -22.72
C ASP A 381 3.71 -7.95 -21.43
N ILE A 382 3.47 -6.66 -21.20
CA ILE A 382 2.67 -6.17 -20.07
C ILE A 382 1.21 -6.53 -20.29
N ARG A 383 0.66 -6.27 -21.49
CA ARG A 383 -0.74 -6.58 -21.83
C ARG A 383 -1.02 -8.09 -21.78
N GLU A 384 -0.10 -8.91 -22.31
CA GLU A 384 -0.19 -10.36 -22.23
C GLU A 384 -0.21 -10.85 -20.78
N ARG A 385 0.67 -10.33 -19.94
CA ARG A 385 0.71 -10.68 -18.50
C ARG A 385 -0.60 -10.31 -17.78
N VAL A 386 -1.19 -9.17 -18.09
CA VAL A 386 -2.51 -8.76 -17.55
C VAL A 386 -3.60 -9.75 -18.01
N ALA A 387 -3.63 -10.11 -19.29
CA ALA A 387 -4.57 -11.07 -19.84
C ALA A 387 -4.41 -12.47 -19.25
N ASP A 388 -3.17 -12.97 -19.12
CA ASP A 388 -2.86 -14.27 -18.52
C ASP A 388 -3.30 -14.34 -17.05
N PHE A 389 -3.06 -13.27 -16.28
CA PHE A 389 -3.53 -13.20 -14.90
C PHE A 389 -5.05 -13.24 -14.82
N ALA A 390 -5.75 -12.50 -15.67
CA ALA A 390 -7.21 -12.51 -15.75
C ALA A 390 -7.73 -13.91 -16.04
N GLN A 391 -7.17 -14.60 -17.04
CA GLN A 391 -7.56 -15.96 -17.41
C GLN A 391 -7.25 -17.00 -16.31
N ARG A 392 -6.11 -16.84 -15.63
CA ARG A 392 -5.70 -17.75 -14.55
C ARG A 392 -6.58 -17.63 -13.32
N TYR A 393 -6.94 -16.41 -12.94
CA TYR A 393 -7.61 -16.10 -11.68
C TYR A 393 -9.01 -15.50 -11.88
N THR A 394 -9.09 -14.30 -12.43
CA THR A 394 -10.27 -13.44 -12.37
C THR A 394 -11.50 -14.05 -13.03
N VAL A 395 -11.38 -14.51 -14.28
CA VAL A 395 -12.46 -15.16 -15.03
C VAL A 395 -13.00 -16.41 -14.35
N ARG A 396 -12.17 -17.04 -13.50
CA ARG A 396 -12.52 -18.24 -12.74
C ARG A 396 -13.04 -17.93 -11.34
N GLY A 397 -13.27 -16.68 -10.98
CA GLY A 397 -13.66 -16.27 -9.63
C GLY A 397 -12.62 -16.59 -8.57
N ARG A 398 -11.32 -16.60 -8.93
CA ARG A 398 -10.18 -16.96 -8.07
C ARG A 398 -9.23 -15.78 -7.91
N CYS A 399 -8.39 -15.88 -6.88
CA CYS A 399 -7.29 -14.97 -6.63
C CYS A 399 -6.03 -15.76 -6.22
N PRO A 400 -4.83 -15.15 -6.17
CA PRO A 400 -3.59 -15.82 -5.78
C PRO A 400 -3.65 -16.56 -4.44
N ALA A 401 -4.43 -16.07 -3.48
CA ALA A 401 -4.65 -16.74 -2.19
C ALA A 401 -5.18 -18.17 -2.33
N ASP A 402 -5.92 -18.50 -3.39
CA ASP A 402 -6.45 -19.85 -3.62
C ASP A 402 -5.33 -20.83 -3.97
N ASP A 403 -4.31 -20.40 -4.72
CA ASP A 403 -3.14 -21.21 -5.04
C ASP A 403 -2.26 -21.43 -3.79
N VAL A 404 -2.05 -20.40 -2.96
CA VAL A 404 -1.31 -20.50 -1.70
C VAL A 404 -2.01 -21.48 -0.75
N ALA A 405 -3.32 -21.35 -0.60
CA ALA A 405 -4.11 -22.26 0.24
C ALA A 405 -4.02 -23.73 -0.24
N ALA A 406 -4.09 -23.95 -1.56
CA ALA A 406 -3.96 -25.28 -2.15
C ALA A 406 -2.56 -25.89 -1.96
N ARG A 407 -1.49 -25.07 -2.06
CA ARG A 407 -0.11 -25.52 -1.77
C ARG A 407 0.05 -25.96 -0.32
N ARG A 408 -0.50 -25.19 0.63
CA ARG A 408 -0.45 -25.52 2.07
C ARG A 408 -1.17 -26.84 2.40
N VAL A 409 -2.34 -27.08 1.81
CA VAL A 409 -3.08 -28.33 1.99
C VAL A 409 -2.27 -29.51 1.46
N ARG A 410 -1.69 -29.41 0.25
CA ARG A 410 -0.86 -30.46 -0.33
C ARG A 410 0.37 -30.77 0.53
N ALA A 411 1.05 -29.74 1.05
CA ALA A 411 2.19 -29.92 1.94
C ALA A 411 1.80 -30.64 3.25
N ALA A 412 0.67 -30.26 3.85
CA ALA A 412 0.18 -30.92 5.08
C ALA A 412 -0.18 -32.38 4.85
N VAL A 413 -0.80 -32.71 3.72
CA VAL A 413 -1.12 -34.13 3.36
C VAL A 413 0.16 -34.94 3.11
N ALA A 414 1.16 -34.34 2.43
CA ALA A 414 2.44 -35.04 2.19
C ALA A 414 3.27 -35.29 3.45
N VAL A 415 3.08 -34.52 4.51
CA VAL A 415 3.75 -34.75 5.82
C VAL A 415 3.00 -35.78 6.65
N ALA A 416 1.70 -36.00 6.41
CA ALA A 416 0.86 -36.92 7.13
C ALA A 416 0.84 -38.35 6.50
N ALA A 417 1.35 -38.50 5.27
CA ALA A 417 1.52 -39.77 4.55
C ALA A 417 2.93 -40.34 4.72
#